data_053315fde595375049ae04ae480808a9
#
_entry.id   053315fde595375049ae04ae480808a9
#
_cell.length_a   1.000
_cell.length_b   1.000
_cell.length_c   1.000
_cell.angle_alpha   90.00
_cell.angle_beta   90.00
_cell.angle_gamma   90.00
#
_symmetry.space_group_name_H-M   'P 1'
#
loop_
_entity.id
_entity.type
_entity.pdbx_description
1 polymer ?
#
loop_
_entity_poly.entity_id
_entity_poly.type
_entity_poly.pdbx_seq_one_letter_code
_entity_poly.pdbx_strand_id
1 'polypeptide(L)'
;MVKILYTFFGVMFVLSNTVFAETIGIYTHRQPFLLEPILEAYTQKTGIGFQTVYAPQGLATRIETEGENTKADIVLTVDISRIKELADTDLLAPFESSIIRENVPSHLRDANDKWTALSLRARIIAVSKERVGKDAITNIEELALPKWKGRVCSRRGSHVYNRAVLASLIAHNGVEEAKKWALGFVDNLARRPQGNDRAQAKAIFTGQCDVALMNTYYFGKMKFSEEHPEQREWADSMEIAFINQNGRGQHMNISAAGILEGSKKKQLAREFLEWLTSKEAQLIYTEVNFEYPVNPNSEYSKEVASWGLFKMDDLPMNVIAEQSPMAQRIINETGW
;
A
#
# COMPACT_ATOMS: atom_id res chain seq x y z
N MET A 1 65.45 -22.51 -31.80
CA MET A 1 64.00 -22.65 -31.89
C MET A 1 63.48 -22.92 -30.52
N VAL A 2 62.89 -21.92 -29.85
CA VAL A 2 62.28 -22.01 -28.50
C VAL A 2 60.78 -22.18 -28.70
N LYS A 3 60.20 -23.29 -28.26
CA LYS A 3 58.75 -23.56 -28.25
C LYS A 3 58.18 -22.95 -26.96
N ILE A 4 57.36 -21.91 -27.09
CA ILE A 4 56.58 -21.36 -26.00
C ILE A 4 55.27 -22.15 -25.93
N LEU A 5 55.06 -22.78 -24.76
CA LEU A 5 53.86 -23.54 -24.43
C LEU A 5 52.87 -22.56 -23.74
N TYR A 6 51.75 -22.24 -24.40
CA TYR A 6 50.66 -21.48 -23.79
C TYR A 6 49.75 -22.42 -23.03
N THR A 7 49.76 -22.31 -21.70
CA THR A 7 48.82 -23.01 -20.83
C THR A 7 47.56 -22.17 -20.72
N PHE A 8 46.45 -22.61 -21.30
CA PHE A 8 45.13 -21.99 -21.16
C PHE A 8 44.54 -22.41 -19.80
N PHE A 9 44.46 -21.48 -18.85
CA PHE A 9 43.71 -21.64 -17.61
C PHE A 9 42.25 -21.31 -17.89
N GLY A 10 41.41 -22.32 -18.11
CA GLY A 10 39.96 -22.17 -18.21
C GLY A 10 39.36 -21.89 -16.83
N VAL A 11 38.91 -20.67 -16.58
CA VAL A 11 38.09 -20.36 -15.40
C VAL A 11 36.71 -20.93 -15.61
N MET A 12 36.41 -22.01 -14.93
CA MET A 12 35.10 -22.66 -14.92
C MET A 12 34.19 -21.83 -13.98
N PHE A 13 33.31 -21.03 -14.58
CA PHE A 13 32.23 -20.34 -13.84
C PHE A 13 31.21 -21.40 -13.39
N VAL A 14 31.25 -21.80 -12.14
CA VAL A 14 30.21 -22.61 -11.53
C VAL A 14 29.04 -21.72 -11.25
N LEU A 15 28.03 -21.74 -12.11
CA LEU A 15 26.71 -21.18 -11.82
C LEU A 15 26.09 -22.02 -10.71
N SER A 16 26.16 -21.54 -9.49
CA SER A 16 25.45 -22.13 -8.35
C SER A 16 23.96 -21.92 -8.55
N ASN A 17 23.26 -22.90 -9.10
CA ASN A 17 21.81 -22.95 -9.03
C ASN A 17 21.44 -23.19 -7.56
N THR A 18 20.96 -22.17 -6.89
CA THR A 18 20.37 -22.30 -5.56
C THR A 18 19.08 -23.11 -5.69
N VAL A 19 19.13 -24.38 -5.34
CA VAL A 19 17.93 -25.23 -5.25
C VAL A 19 17.32 -24.94 -3.87
N PHE A 20 16.17 -24.28 -3.84
CA PHE A 20 15.39 -24.11 -2.61
C PHE A 20 14.73 -25.43 -2.23
N ALA A 21 14.74 -25.75 -0.93
CA ALA A 21 14.12 -26.98 -0.43
C ALA A 21 12.60 -26.96 -0.66
N GLU A 22 11.96 -25.78 -0.47
CA GLU A 22 10.54 -25.53 -0.73
C GLU A 22 10.35 -24.14 -1.33
N THR A 23 9.22 -23.93 -2.01
CA THR A 23 8.92 -22.67 -2.69
C THR A 23 7.46 -22.28 -2.45
N ILE A 24 7.18 -21.02 -2.11
CA ILE A 24 5.84 -20.44 -1.98
C ILE A 24 5.48 -19.67 -3.24
N GLY A 25 4.32 -19.93 -3.82
CA GLY A 25 3.75 -19.16 -4.92
C GLY A 25 2.99 -17.93 -4.41
N ILE A 26 3.32 -16.73 -4.93
CA ILE A 26 2.65 -15.49 -4.54
C ILE A 26 2.09 -14.78 -5.77
N TYR A 27 0.78 -14.57 -5.81
CA TYR A 27 0.16 -13.66 -6.76
C TYR A 27 -0.06 -12.30 -6.09
N THR A 28 0.41 -11.22 -6.72
CA THR A 28 0.47 -9.92 -6.04
C THR A 28 0.11 -8.74 -6.92
N HIS A 29 -0.59 -7.76 -6.32
CA HIS A 29 -0.74 -6.41 -6.87
C HIS A 29 0.42 -5.48 -6.46
N ARG A 30 1.32 -5.95 -5.58
CA ARG A 30 2.47 -5.17 -5.12
C ARG A 30 3.59 -5.26 -6.13
N GLN A 31 4.17 -4.11 -6.44
CA GLN A 31 5.29 -4.04 -7.37
C GLN A 31 6.50 -4.81 -6.82
N PRO A 32 7.27 -5.52 -7.69
CA PRO A 32 8.36 -6.39 -7.27
C PRO A 32 9.37 -5.71 -6.34
N PHE A 33 9.85 -4.52 -6.69
CA PHE A 33 10.85 -3.78 -5.90
C PHE A 33 10.41 -3.43 -4.46
N LEU A 34 9.11 -3.50 -4.15
CA LEU A 34 8.57 -3.33 -2.79
C LEU A 34 8.44 -4.65 -2.03
N LEU A 35 8.45 -5.77 -2.73
CA LEU A 35 8.23 -7.09 -2.15
C LEU A 35 9.54 -7.89 -2.03
N GLU A 36 10.40 -7.80 -3.04
CA GLU A 36 11.66 -8.56 -3.12
C GLU A 36 12.53 -8.47 -1.86
N PRO A 37 12.81 -7.29 -1.26
CA PRO A 37 13.64 -7.22 -0.06
C PRO A 37 13.06 -8.01 1.13
N ILE A 38 11.74 -8.10 1.22
CA ILE A 38 11.04 -8.85 2.26
C ILE A 38 11.16 -10.36 2.00
N LEU A 39 10.97 -10.77 0.74
CA LEU A 39 11.10 -12.18 0.34
C LEU A 39 12.55 -12.68 0.52
N GLU A 40 13.52 -11.86 0.15
CA GLU A 40 14.94 -12.15 0.32
C GLU A 40 15.31 -12.35 1.80
N ALA A 41 14.83 -11.48 2.69
CA ALA A 41 15.07 -11.60 4.12
C ALA A 41 14.51 -12.92 4.69
N TYR A 42 13.30 -13.32 4.27
CA TYR A 42 12.73 -14.60 4.69
C TYR A 42 13.47 -15.79 4.10
N THR A 43 13.87 -15.70 2.83
CA THR A 43 14.69 -16.75 2.17
C THR A 43 16.03 -16.94 2.86
N GLN A 44 16.73 -15.86 3.22
CA GLN A 44 17.98 -15.91 3.96
C GLN A 44 17.81 -16.57 5.33
N LYS A 45 16.67 -16.34 5.98
CA LYS A 45 16.36 -16.89 7.30
C LYS A 45 16.01 -18.39 7.28
N THR A 46 15.28 -18.82 6.24
CA THR A 46 14.61 -20.13 6.24
C THR A 46 15.06 -21.09 5.13
N GLY A 47 15.69 -20.57 4.08
CA GLY A 47 15.98 -21.34 2.86
C GLY A 47 14.78 -21.54 1.94
N ILE A 48 13.60 -20.99 2.27
CA ILE A 48 12.39 -21.09 1.45
C ILE A 48 12.46 -20.09 0.29
N GLY A 49 12.19 -20.56 -0.93
CA GLY A 49 12.15 -19.73 -2.12
C GLY A 49 10.75 -19.19 -2.42
N PHE A 50 10.66 -18.28 -3.39
CA PHE A 50 9.40 -17.70 -3.82
C PHE A 50 9.26 -17.70 -5.34
N GLN A 51 8.03 -17.93 -5.82
CA GLN A 51 7.62 -17.70 -7.20
C GLN A 51 6.54 -16.62 -7.21
N THR A 52 6.87 -15.43 -7.74
CA THR A 52 5.97 -14.29 -7.72
C THR A 52 5.37 -14.02 -9.09
N VAL A 53 4.08 -13.69 -9.10
CA VAL A 53 3.38 -13.19 -10.29
C VAL A 53 2.78 -11.83 -9.93
N TYR A 54 3.33 -10.79 -10.53
CA TYR A 54 2.79 -9.44 -10.41
C TYR A 54 1.74 -9.18 -11.48
N ALA A 55 0.58 -8.68 -11.07
CA ALA A 55 -0.43 -8.12 -11.96
C ALA A 55 -1.08 -6.90 -11.32
N PRO A 56 -1.18 -5.76 -12.01
CA PRO A 56 -1.79 -4.55 -11.44
C PRO A 56 -3.30 -4.68 -11.24
N GLN A 57 -3.95 -5.61 -11.93
CA GLN A 57 -5.39 -5.88 -11.91
C GLN A 57 -5.69 -7.33 -12.24
N GLY A 58 -6.92 -7.81 -11.97
CA GLY A 58 -7.45 -9.08 -12.47
C GLY A 58 -6.93 -10.33 -11.77
N LEU A 59 -6.34 -10.23 -10.57
CA LEU A 59 -5.86 -11.42 -9.85
C LEU A 59 -7.00 -12.36 -9.43
N ALA A 60 -8.15 -11.84 -8.99
CA ALA A 60 -9.30 -12.67 -8.62
C ALA A 60 -9.75 -13.52 -9.81
N THR A 61 -10.03 -12.89 -10.94
CA THR A 61 -10.44 -13.59 -12.18
C THR A 61 -9.38 -14.60 -12.65
N ARG A 62 -8.09 -14.25 -12.50
CA ARG A 62 -7.01 -15.16 -12.85
C ARG A 62 -7.01 -16.40 -11.98
N ILE A 63 -7.11 -16.24 -10.66
CA ILE A 63 -7.13 -17.35 -9.70
C ILE A 63 -8.36 -18.24 -9.96
N GLU A 64 -9.53 -17.64 -10.19
CA GLU A 64 -10.76 -18.37 -10.56
C GLU A 64 -10.58 -19.17 -11.85
N THR A 65 -10.00 -18.58 -12.87
CA THR A 65 -9.79 -19.23 -14.18
C THR A 65 -8.78 -20.37 -14.10
N GLU A 66 -7.71 -20.20 -13.33
CA GLU A 66 -6.69 -21.23 -13.12
C GLU A 66 -7.23 -22.38 -12.24
N GLY A 67 -8.16 -22.11 -11.32
CA GLY A 67 -8.76 -23.08 -10.42
C GLY A 67 -7.71 -23.93 -9.69
N GLU A 68 -7.84 -25.25 -9.75
CA GLU A 68 -6.88 -26.19 -9.12
C GLU A 68 -5.47 -26.17 -9.73
N ASN A 69 -5.30 -25.56 -10.91
CA ASN A 69 -4.01 -25.42 -11.57
C ASN A 69 -3.24 -24.16 -11.16
N THR A 70 -3.81 -23.33 -10.30
CA THR A 70 -3.11 -22.12 -9.80
C THR A 70 -1.78 -22.48 -9.16
N LYS A 71 -0.77 -21.64 -9.41
CA LYS A 71 0.56 -21.78 -8.81
C LYS A 71 0.72 -20.93 -7.55
N ALA A 72 -0.31 -20.18 -7.19
CA ALA A 72 -0.28 -19.35 -6.02
C ALA A 72 -0.69 -20.12 -4.76
N ASP A 73 0.06 -19.93 -3.69
CA ASP A 73 -0.28 -20.33 -2.33
C ASP A 73 -0.87 -19.14 -1.56
N ILE A 74 -0.36 -17.93 -1.88
CA ILE A 74 -0.74 -16.67 -1.24
C ILE A 74 -1.16 -15.66 -2.30
N VAL A 75 -2.21 -14.89 -2.01
CA VAL A 75 -2.50 -13.64 -2.72
C VAL A 75 -2.17 -12.46 -1.84
N LEU A 76 -1.42 -11.47 -2.38
CA LEU A 76 -1.05 -10.25 -1.70
C LEU A 76 -1.60 -9.04 -2.44
N THR A 77 -2.41 -8.25 -1.76
CA THR A 77 -3.05 -7.05 -2.32
C THR A 77 -2.51 -5.76 -1.72
N VAL A 78 -2.81 -4.64 -2.36
CA VAL A 78 -2.37 -3.30 -1.92
C VAL A 78 -3.54 -2.40 -1.52
N ASP A 79 -4.70 -2.98 -1.26
CA ASP A 79 -5.91 -2.22 -0.92
C ASP A 79 -6.95 -3.14 -0.28
N ILE A 80 -7.69 -2.61 0.69
CA ILE A 80 -8.70 -3.38 1.41
C ILE A 80 -9.83 -3.90 0.50
N SER A 81 -10.26 -3.13 -0.51
CA SER A 81 -11.34 -3.58 -1.40
C SER A 81 -10.95 -4.79 -2.22
N ARG A 82 -9.67 -4.91 -2.58
CA ARG A 82 -9.16 -6.03 -3.37
C ARG A 82 -9.06 -7.33 -2.59
N ILE A 83 -8.64 -7.27 -1.32
CA ILE A 83 -8.59 -8.49 -0.51
C ILE A 83 -9.99 -8.91 -0.08
N LYS A 84 -10.89 -7.94 0.18
CA LYS A 84 -12.28 -8.21 0.49
C LYS A 84 -13.01 -8.88 -0.67
N GLU A 85 -12.79 -8.42 -1.91
CA GLU A 85 -13.32 -9.06 -3.12
C GLU A 85 -12.96 -10.55 -3.17
N LEU A 86 -11.72 -10.91 -2.86
CA LEU A 86 -11.28 -12.30 -2.77
C LEU A 86 -11.87 -13.05 -1.57
N ALA A 87 -11.99 -12.39 -0.42
CA ALA A 87 -12.53 -13.00 0.80
C ALA A 87 -14.03 -13.29 0.71
N ASP A 88 -14.76 -12.53 -0.13
CA ASP A 88 -16.19 -12.73 -0.38
C ASP A 88 -16.48 -13.91 -1.32
N THR A 89 -15.44 -14.52 -1.87
CA THR A 89 -15.49 -15.74 -2.66
C THR A 89 -14.97 -16.92 -1.83
N ASP A 90 -15.05 -18.13 -2.39
CA ASP A 90 -14.46 -19.34 -1.81
C ASP A 90 -12.98 -19.52 -2.18
N LEU A 91 -12.31 -18.47 -2.66
CA LEU A 91 -10.91 -18.54 -3.08
C LEU A 91 -9.93 -18.51 -1.92
N LEU A 92 -10.31 -17.94 -0.77
CA LEU A 92 -9.43 -17.82 0.40
C LEU A 92 -9.81 -18.81 1.49
N ALA A 93 -8.82 -19.56 1.96
CA ALA A 93 -8.91 -20.40 3.13
C ALA A 93 -8.83 -19.57 4.42
N PRO A 94 -9.60 -19.89 5.46
CA PRO A 94 -9.30 -19.38 6.78
C PRO A 94 -7.96 -19.93 7.29
N PHE A 95 -7.18 -19.09 7.96
CA PHE A 95 -5.90 -19.49 8.57
C PHE A 95 -5.86 -19.02 10.02
N GLU A 96 -6.29 -19.85 10.93
CA GLU A 96 -6.20 -19.54 12.35
C GLU A 96 -4.74 -19.42 12.81
N SER A 97 -4.39 -18.27 13.40
CA SER A 97 -3.08 -18.02 13.97
C SER A 97 -3.17 -17.13 15.19
N SER A 98 -2.74 -17.66 16.33
CA SER A 98 -2.60 -16.88 17.57
C SER A 98 -1.54 -15.79 17.45
N ILE A 99 -0.46 -16.06 16.69
CA ILE A 99 0.63 -15.10 16.44
C ILE A 99 0.10 -13.89 15.67
N ILE A 100 -0.67 -14.09 14.59
CA ILE A 100 -1.25 -13.00 13.84
C ILE A 100 -2.30 -12.24 14.66
N ARG A 101 -3.09 -12.93 15.48
CA ARG A 101 -4.06 -12.29 16.37
C ARG A 101 -3.39 -11.42 17.45
N GLU A 102 -2.21 -11.80 17.92
CA GLU A 102 -1.40 -11.00 18.85
C GLU A 102 -0.74 -9.81 18.17
N ASN A 103 -0.19 -10.02 16.98
CA ASN A 103 0.60 -9.01 16.25
C ASN A 103 -0.24 -7.97 15.53
N VAL A 104 -1.45 -8.30 15.11
CA VAL A 104 -2.28 -7.44 14.25
C VAL A 104 -3.60 -7.12 14.95
N PRO A 105 -3.94 -5.85 15.20
CA PRO A 105 -5.22 -5.43 15.78
C PRO A 105 -6.43 -5.96 15.00
N SER A 106 -7.53 -6.23 15.70
CA SER A 106 -8.72 -6.88 15.12
C SER A 106 -9.36 -6.10 13.97
N HIS A 107 -9.32 -4.77 14.00
CA HIS A 107 -9.85 -3.91 12.91
C HIS A 107 -9.03 -3.99 11.62
N LEU A 108 -7.82 -4.58 11.67
CA LEU A 108 -6.91 -4.80 10.54
C LEU A 108 -6.89 -6.26 10.06
N ARG A 109 -7.81 -7.10 10.52
CA ARG A 109 -7.93 -8.51 10.16
C ARG A 109 -9.34 -8.86 9.73
N ASP A 110 -9.48 -9.93 8.99
CA ASP A 110 -10.78 -10.53 8.72
C ASP A 110 -11.35 -11.23 9.96
N ALA A 111 -12.66 -11.07 10.20
CA ALA A 111 -13.31 -11.71 11.33
C ALA A 111 -13.35 -13.24 11.20
N ASN A 112 -13.28 -13.77 9.98
CA ASN A 112 -13.29 -15.20 9.66
C ASN A 112 -11.87 -15.71 9.33
N ASP A 113 -10.83 -14.97 9.68
CA ASP A 113 -9.41 -15.30 9.47
C ASP A 113 -9.04 -15.58 7.99
N LYS A 114 -9.76 -15.06 7.01
CA LYS A 114 -9.47 -15.24 5.57
C LYS A 114 -8.33 -14.34 5.08
N TRP A 115 -8.07 -13.20 5.76
CA TRP A 115 -6.97 -12.29 5.43
C TRP A 115 -6.45 -11.54 6.66
N THR A 116 -5.22 -11.04 6.55
CA THR A 116 -4.59 -10.13 7.52
C THR A 116 -3.90 -8.98 6.82
N ALA A 117 -3.88 -7.80 7.45
CA ALA A 117 -3.03 -6.70 7.00
C ALA A 117 -1.56 -7.03 7.24
N LEU A 118 -0.69 -6.51 6.38
CA LEU A 118 0.76 -6.68 6.43
C LEU A 118 1.51 -5.36 6.61
N SER A 119 0.94 -4.26 6.16
CA SER A 119 1.48 -2.91 6.34
C SER A 119 0.37 -1.87 6.20
N LEU A 120 0.60 -0.68 6.75
CA LEU A 120 -0.32 0.44 6.71
C LEU A 120 0.30 1.62 5.95
N ARG A 121 -0.56 2.42 5.34
CA ARG A 121 -0.19 3.71 4.75
C ARG A 121 -1.28 4.73 5.01
N ALA A 122 -0.86 5.90 5.44
CA ALA A 122 -1.76 7.03 5.60
C ALA A 122 -2.02 7.70 4.25
N ARG A 123 -3.28 8.04 3.98
CA ARG A 123 -3.68 8.88 2.85
C ARG A 123 -3.78 10.31 3.34
N ILE A 124 -2.67 11.03 3.32
CA ILE A 124 -2.48 12.36 3.89
C ILE A 124 -2.84 13.47 2.90
N ILE A 125 -2.88 14.69 3.39
CA ILE A 125 -2.81 15.87 2.55
C ILE A 125 -1.35 16.33 2.51
N ALA A 126 -0.75 16.28 1.32
CA ALA A 126 0.51 16.95 1.07
C ALA A 126 0.23 18.44 0.84
N VAL A 127 0.94 19.31 1.52
CA VAL A 127 0.76 20.76 1.44
C VAL A 127 2.05 21.44 1.02
N SER A 128 1.95 22.51 0.22
CA SER A 128 3.09 23.35 -0.11
C SER A 128 3.62 24.04 1.14
N LYS A 129 4.90 23.86 1.46
CA LYS A 129 5.56 24.56 2.59
C LYS A 129 5.48 26.07 2.47
N GLU A 130 5.66 26.58 1.25
CA GLU A 130 5.74 28.02 0.99
C GLU A 130 4.36 28.69 0.99
N ARG A 131 3.33 28.02 0.40
CA ARG A 131 2.04 28.65 0.10
C ARG A 131 0.92 28.30 1.07
N VAL A 132 1.08 27.25 1.88
CA VAL A 132 0.01 26.74 2.76
C VAL A 132 0.50 26.49 4.17
N GLY A 133 1.51 25.64 4.36
CA GLY A 133 1.91 25.12 5.66
C GLY A 133 0.99 24.02 6.19
N LYS A 134 1.53 23.11 7.00
CA LYS A 134 0.86 21.87 7.45
C LYS A 134 -0.38 22.10 8.32
N ASP A 135 -0.44 23.19 9.06
CA ASP A 135 -1.50 23.47 10.05
C ASP A 135 -2.73 24.16 9.43
N ALA A 136 -2.68 24.49 8.13
CA ALA A 136 -3.76 25.17 7.43
C ALA A 136 -4.97 24.28 7.12
N ILE A 137 -4.81 22.95 7.24
CA ILE A 137 -5.85 21.94 7.00
C ILE A 137 -5.85 20.97 8.17
N THR A 138 -6.97 20.88 8.87
CA THR A 138 -7.12 19.99 10.02
C THR A 138 -8.01 18.77 9.73
N ASN A 139 -8.90 18.88 8.75
CA ASN A 139 -9.86 17.83 8.40
C ASN A 139 -9.94 17.67 6.87
N ILE A 140 -10.20 16.47 6.42
CA ILE A 140 -10.34 16.19 4.98
C ILE A 140 -11.55 16.93 4.37
N GLU A 141 -12.58 17.14 5.16
CA GLU A 141 -13.79 17.84 4.76
C GLU A 141 -13.52 19.27 4.28
N GLU A 142 -12.46 19.89 4.80
CA GLU A 142 -12.07 21.25 4.38
C GLU A 142 -11.67 21.35 2.90
N LEU A 143 -11.21 20.25 2.29
CA LEU A 143 -10.84 20.24 0.86
C LEU A 143 -12.03 20.55 -0.08
N ALA A 144 -13.26 20.40 0.41
CA ALA A 144 -14.47 20.77 -0.33
C ALA A 144 -14.88 22.25 -0.14
N LEU A 145 -14.20 23.01 0.72
CA LEU A 145 -14.54 24.42 0.97
C LEU A 145 -14.04 25.32 -0.16
N PRO A 146 -14.78 26.40 -0.49
CA PRO A 146 -14.43 27.32 -1.58
C PRO A 146 -13.04 27.98 -1.48
N LYS A 147 -12.46 28.08 -0.27
CA LYS A 147 -11.09 28.60 -0.06
C LYS A 147 -10.01 27.82 -0.84
N TRP A 148 -10.33 26.60 -1.27
CA TRP A 148 -9.43 25.73 -2.04
C TRP A 148 -9.68 25.74 -3.54
N LYS A 149 -10.55 26.59 -4.06
CA LYS A 149 -10.88 26.68 -5.48
C LYS A 149 -9.63 26.82 -6.35
N GLY A 150 -9.41 25.86 -7.27
CA GLY A 150 -8.26 25.86 -8.18
C GLY A 150 -6.91 25.58 -7.48
N ARG A 151 -6.90 25.03 -6.25
CA ARG A 151 -5.68 24.83 -5.46
C ARG A 151 -5.41 23.38 -5.11
N VAL A 152 -6.29 22.45 -5.47
CA VAL A 152 -6.21 21.03 -5.13
C VAL A 152 -5.77 20.21 -6.35
N CYS A 153 -4.84 19.28 -6.15
CA CYS A 153 -4.50 18.25 -7.14
C CYS A 153 -4.88 16.86 -6.65
N SER A 154 -5.27 16.01 -7.58
CA SER A 154 -5.60 14.62 -7.28
C SER A 154 -5.30 13.72 -8.47
N ARG A 155 -4.97 12.47 -8.18
CA ARG A 155 -5.11 11.38 -9.14
C ARG A 155 -6.59 11.05 -9.32
N ARG A 156 -6.93 10.23 -10.32
CA ARG A 156 -8.33 9.83 -10.58
C ARG A 156 -8.98 9.25 -9.34
N GLY A 157 -10.23 9.64 -9.08
CA GLY A 157 -11.04 9.12 -7.98
C GLY A 157 -11.26 7.61 -8.04
N SER A 158 -11.39 7.06 -9.26
CA SER A 158 -11.54 5.62 -9.51
C SER A 158 -10.34 4.76 -9.10
N HIS A 159 -9.17 5.39 -8.84
CA HIS A 159 -8.04 4.64 -8.29
C HIS A 159 -8.35 4.18 -6.86
N VAL A 160 -8.00 2.92 -6.55
CA VAL A 160 -8.33 2.26 -5.28
C VAL A 160 -8.03 3.11 -4.03
N TYR A 161 -6.94 3.91 -4.03
CA TYR A 161 -6.60 4.74 -2.88
C TYR A 161 -7.58 5.89 -2.64
N ASN A 162 -8.03 6.58 -3.67
CA ASN A 162 -9.01 7.65 -3.55
C ASN A 162 -10.42 7.10 -3.32
N ARG A 163 -10.74 5.98 -3.96
CA ARG A 163 -12.00 5.28 -3.72
C ARG A 163 -12.12 4.84 -2.25
N ALA A 164 -11.04 4.33 -1.63
CA ALA A 164 -11.02 4.00 -0.21
C ALA A 164 -11.23 5.22 0.70
N VAL A 165 -10.67 6.39 0.36
CA VAL A 165 -10.96 7.65 1.08
C VAL A 165 -12.43 7.98 1.03
N LEU A 166 -13.03 7.96 -0.16
CA LEU A 166 -14.47 8.26 -0.29
C LEU A 166 -15.33 7.20 0.40
N ALA A 167 -14.94 5.93 0.34
CA ALA A 167 -15.60 4.85 1.08
C ALA A 167 -15.54 5.08 2.61
N SER A 168 -14.39 5.52 3.13
CA SER A 168 -14.24 5.91 4.54
C SER A 168 -15.15 7.11 4.89
N LEU A 169 -15.24 8.12 4.02
CA LEU A 169 -16.15 9.25 4.23
C LEU A 169 -17.62 8.82 4.23
N ILE A 170 -18.01 7.89 3.37
CA ILE A 170 -19.37 7.32 3.38
C ILE A 170 -19.64 6.60 4.70
N ALA A 171 -18.69 5.79 5.18
CA ALA A 171 -18.85 5.04 6.42
C ALA A 171 -18.99 5.95 7.65
N HIS A 172 -18.26 7.08 7.69
CA HIS A 172 -18.32 8.03 8.80
C HIS A 172 -19.50 9.01 8.71
N ASN A 173 -19.77 9.54 7.52
CA ASN A 173 -20.64 10.70 7.35
C ASN A 173 -21.95 10.39 6.60
N GLY A 174 -22.07 9.17 6.06
CA GLY A 174 -23.18 8.78 5.19
C GLY A 174 -23.00 9.20 3.73
N VAL A 175 -23.86 8.64 2.85
CA VAL A 175 -23.75 8.77 1.39
C VAL A 175 -23.92 10.21 0.91
N GLU A 176 -24.91 10.94 1.44
CA GLU A 176 -25.23 12.28 0.97
C GLU A 176 -24.13 13.29 1.30
N GLU A 177 -23.58 13.27 2.53
CA GLU A 177 -22.50 14.17 2.92
C GLU A 177 -21.18 13.81 2.18
N ALA A 178 -20.91 12.54 1.97
CA ALA A 178 -19.75 12.11 1.16
C ALA A 178 -19.87 12.55 -0.30
N LYS A 179 -21.08 12.49 -0.88
CA LYS A 179 -21.34 12.99 -2.25
C LYS A 179 -21.17 14.50 -2.34
N LYS A 180 -21.72 15.24 -1.38
CA LYS A 180 -21.55 16.69 -1.29
C LYS A 180 -20.08 17.09 -1.17
N TRP A 181 -19.32 16.37 -0.34
CA TRP A 181 -17.87 16.54 -0.23
C TRP A 181 -17.18 16.29 -1.58
N ALA A 182 -17.50 15.19 -2.27
CA ALA A 182 -16.88 14.85 -3.54
C ALA A 182 -17.15 15.92 -4.62
N LEU A 183 -18.35 16.49 -4.67
CA LEU A 183 -18.69 17.61 -5.57
C LEU A 183 -17.83 18.84 -5.26
N GLY A 184 -17.77 19.27 -3.97
CA GLY A 184 -16.96 20.42 -3.58
C GLY A 184 -15.46 20.19 -3.80
N PHE A 185 -14.98 18.95 -3.57
CA PHE A 185 -13.59 18.57 -3.85
C PHE A 185 -13.26 18.68 -5.34
N VAL A 186 -14.12 18.15 -6.22
CA VAL A 186 -13.95 18.23 -7.69
C VAL A 186 -13.97 19.66 -8.17
N ASP A 187 -14.86 20.50 -7.62
CA ASP A 187 -14.95 21.93 -7.91
C ASP A 187 -13.67 22.71 -7.55
N ASN A 188 -12.91 22.21 -6.58
CA ASN A 188 -11.68 22.83 -6.10
C ASN A 188 -10.42 22.36 -6.82
N LEU A 189 -10.54 21.40 -7.76
CA LEU A 189 -9.41 20.89 -8.51
C LEU A 189 -8.78 21.97 -9.41
N ALA A 190 -7.46 22.09 -9.34
CA ALA A 190 -6.66 22.96 -10.19
C ALA A 190 -6.55 22.42 -11.63
N ARG A 191 -6.76 21.14 -11.81
CA ARG A 191 -6.68 20.44 -13.10
C ARG A 191 -7.51 19.14 -13.06
N ARG A 192 -7.77 18.56 -14.22
CA ARG A 192 -8.38 17.23 -14.29
C ARG A 192 -7.54 16.21 -13.54
N PRO A 193 -8.17 15.28 -12.78
CA PRO A 193 -7.47 14.22 -12.06
C PRO A 193 -6.60 13.37 -12.99
N GLN A 194 -5.31 13.26 -12.69
CA GLN A 194 -4.35 12.55 -13.55
C GLN A 194 -3.10 12.11 -12.79
N GLY A 195 -2.33 11.22 -13.40
CA GLY A 195 -1.04 10.77 -12.89
C GLY A 195 -1.14 9.95 -11.60
N ASN A 196 0.01 9.69 -11.02
CA ASN A 196 0.16 9.04 -9.71
C ASN A 196 0.48 10.07 -8.61
N ASP A 197 0.78 9.63 -7.41
CA ASP A 197 1.06 10.52 -6.28
C ASP A 197 2.33 11.36 -6.50
N ARG A 198 3.38 10.83 -7.18
CA ARG A 198 4.56 11.62 -7.59
C ARG A 198 4.18 12.77 -8.54
N ALA A 199 3.22 12.54 -9.43
CA ALA A 199 2.74 13.60 -10.32
C ALA A 199 1.97 14.70 -9.57
N GLN A 200 1.37 14.39 -8.42
CA GLN A 200 0.77 15.38 -7.54
C GLN A 200 1.87 16.18 -6.80
N ALA A 201 2.90 15.51 -6.30
CA ALA A 201 4.06 16.16 -5.69
C ALA A 201 4.73 17.15 -6.66
N LYS A 202 4.99 16.71 -7.90
CA LYS A 202 5.50 17.60 -8.96
C LYS A 202 4.59 18.81 -9.20
N ALA A 203 3.27 18.62 -9.17
CA ALA A 203 2.33 19.71 -9.37
C ALA A 203 2.35 20.75 -8.23
N ILE A 204 2.55 20.31 -6.99
CA ILE A 204 2.79 21.21 -5.85
C ILE A 204 4.11 21.95 -6.04
N PHE A 205 5.20 21.24 -6.35
CA PHE A 205 6.52 21.83 -6.58
C PHE A 205 6.49 22.92 -7.67
N THR A 206 5.81 22.67 -8.77
CA THR A 206 5.70 23.62 -9.90
C THR A 206 4.65 24.71 -9.69
N GLY A 207 3.96 24.77 -8.55
CA GLY A 207 2.94 25.78 -8.27
C GLY A 207 1.60 25.58 -9.01
N GLN A 208 1.38 24.43 -9.62
CA GLN A 208 0.11 24.14 -10.30
C GLN A 208 -1.04 23.93 -9.33
N CYS A 209 -0.76 23.45 -8.13
CA CYS A 209 -1.67 23.37 -6.99
C CYS A 209 -0.91 23.54 -5.69
N ASP A 210 -1.62 23.73 -4.60
CA ASP A 210 -1.05 23.98 -3.29
C ASP A 210 -1.15 22.79 -2.36
N VAL A 211 -2.14 21.93 -2.59
CA VAL A 211 -2.41 20.74 -1.77
C VAL A 211 -2.80 19.54 -2.64
N ALA A 212 -2.52 18.34 -2.15
CA ALA A 212 -2.90 17.10 -2.83
C ALA A 212 -3.11 15.93 -1.86
N LEU A 213 -3.98 14.99 -2.25
CA LEU A 213 -4.11 13.70 -1.56
C LEU A 213 -2.98 12.77 -2.01
N MET A 214 -2.17 12.28 -1.08
CA MET A 214 -1.04 11.39 -1.33
C MET A 214 -0.91 10.31 -0.26
N ASN A 215 -0.32 9.16 -0.61
CA ASN A 215 0.13 8.21 0.41
C ASN A 215 1.49 8.61 0.96
N THR A 216 1.68 8.45 2.27
CA THR A 216 2.91 8.82 2.98
C THR A 216 4.17 8.20 2.39
N TYR A 217 4.13 6.93 2.00
CA TYR A 217 5.32 6.24 1.51
C TYR A 217 5.93 6.86 0.23
N TYR A 218 5.14 7.57 -0.58
CA TYR A 218 5.67 8.30 -1.73
C TYR A 218 6.62 9.42 -1.32
N PHE A 219 6.36 10.04 -0.14
CA PHE A 219 7.24 11.06 0.39
C PHE A 219 8.64 10.51 0.67
N GLY A 220 8.73 9.40 1.42
CA GLY A 220 10.01 8.71 1.65
C GLY A 220 10.68 8.25 0.36
N LYS A 221 9.91 7.60 -0.53
CA LYS A 221 10.44 7.12 -1.83
C LYS A 221 10.97 8.24 -2.72
N MET A 222 10.40 9.44 -2.70
CA MET A 222 10.91 10.59 -3.46
C MET A 222 12.14 11.18 -2.79
N LYS A 223 12.13 11.33 -1.46
CA LYS A 223 13.22 11.90 -0.69
C LYS A 223 14.54 11.12 -0.83
N PHE A 224 14.45 9.79 -0.96
CA PHE A 224 15.61 8.90 -1.11
C PHE A 224 15.74 8.33 -2.53
N SER A 225 15.12 8.96 -3.53
CA SER A 225 15.24 8.49 -4.92
C SER A 225 16.64 8.69 -5.47
N GLU A 226 17.29 7.60 -5.89
CA GLU A 226 18.57 7.63 -6.60
C GLU A 226 18.35 7.66 -8.12
N GLU A 227 17.38 6.91 -8.60
CA GLU A 227 17.02 6.83 -10.02
C GLU A 227 16.44 8.16 -10.56
N HIS A 228 15.72 8.90 -9.69
CA HIS A 228 15.04 10.14 -10.03
C HIS A 228 15.36 11.24 -9.02
N PRO A 229 16.58 11.79 -9.03
CA PRO A 229 17.05 12.77 -8.03
C PRO A 229 16.21 14.05 -7.98
N GLU A 230 15.58 14.44 -9.09
CA GLU A 230 14.65 15.58 -9.13
C GLU A 230 13.43 15.44 -8.21
N GLN A 231 13.07 14.22 -7.84
CA GLN A 231 11.94 13.97 -6.92
C GLN A 231 12.26 14.40 -5.49
N ARG A 232 13.53 14.54 -5.12
CA ARG A 232 13.94 15.05 -3.81
C ARG A 232 13.47 16.49 -3.62
N GLU A 233 13.65 17.34 -4.64
CA GLU A 233 13.16 18.71 -4.62
C GLU A 233 11.64 18.77 -4.48
N TRP A 234 10.91 17.85 -5.13
CA TRP A 234 9.45 17.78 -4.97
C TRP A 234 9.06 17.42 -3.53
N ALA A 235 9.73 16.43 -2.93
CA ALA A 235 9.50 16.07 -1.53
C ALA A 235 9.83 17.22 -0.58
N ASP A 236 10.95 17.91 -0.80
CA ASP A 236 11.42 19.02 0.03
C ASP A 236 10.50 20.26 -0.03
N SER A 237 9.74 20.43 -1.11
CA SER A 237 8.78 21.53 -1.28
C SER A 237 7.47 21.36 -0.52
N MET A 238 7.25 20.18 0.09
CA MET A 238 5.98 19.79 0.71
C MET A 238 6.15 19.44 2.19
N GLU A 239 5.03 19.47 2.90
CA GLU A 239 4.88 18.91 4.24
C GLU A 239 3.73 17.90 4.27
N ILE A 240 3.82 16.97 5.23
CA ILE A 240 2.75 16.00 5.51
C ILE A 240 1.81 16.61 6.52
N ALA A 241 0.55 16.80 6.14
CA ALA A 241 -0.52 17.16 7.07
C ALA A 241 -1.33 15.90 7.43
N PHE A 242 -1.19 15.45 8.68
CA PHE A 242 -2.08 14.44 9.26
C PHE A 242 -3.38 15.12 9.71
N ILE A 243 -4.49 14.62 9.20
CA ILE A 243 -5.81 15.26 9.34
C ILE A 243 -6.72 14.50 10.30
N ASN A 244 -7.83 15.13 10.66
CA ASN A 244 -8.86 14.58 11.56
C ASN A 244 -8.33 14.19 12.95
N GLN A 245 -7.24 14.80 13.42
CA GLN A 245 -6.54 14.41 14.66
C GLN A 245 -7.36 14.71 15.93
N ASN A 246 -8.22 15.71 15.91
CA ASN A 246 -9.15 16.03 16.99
C ASN A 246 -10.47 15.23 16.92
N GLY A 247 -10.57 14.30 15.99
CA GLY A 247 -11.75 13.46 15.76
C GLY A 247 -11.41 12.00 15.53
N ARG A 248 -11.87 11.45 14.40
CA ARG A 248 -11.70 10.04 14.04
C ARG A 248 -10.25 9.59 13.80
N GLY A 249 -9.37 10.50 13.45
CA GLY A 249 -7.99 10.17 13.08
C GLY A 249 -7.77 10.16 11.57
N GLN A 250 -6.53 9.90 11.18
CA GLN A 250 -6.06 9.85 9.80
C GLN A 250 -6.55 8.59 9.10
N HIS A 251 -7.17 8.74 7.92
CA HIS A 251 -7.53 7.59 7.08
C HIS A 251 -6.31 6.75 6.71
N MET A 252 -6.42 5.45 6.98
CA MET A 252 -5.40 4.44 6.68
C MET A 252 -5.91 3.48 5.59
N ASN A 253 -4.99 2.90 4.85
CA ASN A 253 -5.24 1.77 3.97
C ASN A 253 -4.15 0.70 4.17
N ILE A 254 -4.41 -0.51 3.73
CA ILE A 254 -3.57 -1.68 4.02
C ILE A 254 -2.98 -2.32 2.77
N SER A 255 -1.80 -2.95 2.92
CA SER A 255 -1.48 -4.15 2.15
C SER A 255 -1.96 -5.34 2.96
N ALA A 256 -2.57 -6.31 2.32
CA ALA A 256 -3.12 -7.48 2.99
C ALA A 256 -2.83 -8.75 2.19
N ALA A 257 -2.80 -9.89 2.88
CA ALA A 257 -2.66 -11.18 2.25
C ALA A 257 -3.65 -12.19 2.80
N GLY A 258 -3.97 -13.17 1.94
CA GLY A 258 -4.74 -14.37 2.27
C GLY A 258 -4.11 -15.60 1.65
N ILE A 259 -4.42 -16.76 2.21
CA ILE A 259 -3.97 -18.07 1.73
C ILE A 259 -5.04 -18.62 0.79
N LEU A 260 -4.65 -19.11 -0.38
CA LEU A 260 -5.61 -19.67 -1.33
C LEU A 260 -6.17 -21.00 -0.84
N GLU A 261 -7.47 -21.22 -1.04
CA GLU A 261 -8.13 -22.47 -0.65
C GLU A 261 -7.52 -23.68 -1.35
N GLY A 262 -7.14 -23.55 -2.62
CA GLY A 262 -6.48 -24.59 -3.41
C GLY A 262 -5.00 -24.85 -3.06
N SER A 263 -4.38 -24.07 -2.17
CA SER A 263 -2.97 -24.26 -1.80
C SER A 263 -2.75 -25.60 -1.08
N LYS A 264 -1.74 -26.33 -1.53
CA LYS A 264 -1.26 -27.55 -0.88
C LYS A 264 -0.21 -27.26 0.21
N LYS A 265 0.18 -25.99 0.37
CA LYS A 265 1.22 -25.51 1.28
C LYS A 265 0.66 -24.54 2.33
N LYS A 266 -0.60 -24.70 2.73
CA LYS A 266 -1.30 -23.78 3.65
C LYS A 266 -0.52 -23.55 4.95
N GLN A 267 0.15 -24.57 5.51
CA GLN A 267 0.96 -24.44 6.70
C GLN A 267 2.18 -23.54 6.46
N LEU A 268 2.93 -23.76 5.39
CA LEU A 268 4.10 -22.97 5.04
C LEU A 268 3.71 -21.53 4.72
N ALA A 269 2.60 -21.34 4.01
CA ALA A 269 2.04 -20.03 3.73
C ALA A 269 1.67 -19.28 5.01
N ARG A 270 1.04 -19.96 5.99
CA ARG A 270 0.72 -19.37 7.29
C ARG A 270 1.96 -18.95 8.07
N GLU A 271 2.99 -19.79 8.14
CA GLU A 271 4.26 -19.46 8.81
C GLU A 271 4.92 -18.22 8.20
N PHE A 272 4.86 -18.08 6.88
CA PHE A 272 5.33 -16.87 6.21
C PHE A 272 4.48 -15.63 6.57
N LEU A 273 3.14 -15.73 6.59
CA LEU A 273 2.27 -14.63 7.02
C LEU A 273 2.51 -14.26 8.50
N GLU A 274 2.73 -15.22 9.36
CA GLU A 274 3.10 -15.00 10.77
C GLU A 274 4.40 -14.20 10.88
N TRP A 275 5.42 -14.60 10.13
CA TRP A 275 6.69 -13.85 10.09
C TRP A 275 6.52 -12.44 9.55
N LEU A 276 5.70 -12.24 8.51
CA LEU A 276 5.43 -10.92 7.95
C LEU A 276 4.83 -9.94 8.97
N THR A 277 4.15 -10.43 10.01
CA THR A 277 3.61 -9.61 11.11
C THR A 277 4.57 -9.47 12.30
N SER A 278 5.73 -10.13 12.28
CA SER A 278 6.75 -10.04 13.33
C SER A 278 7.44 -8.66 13.32
N LYS A 279 8.02 -8.27 14.47
CA LYS A 279 8.79 -7.03 14.58
C LYS A 279 9.92 -6.93 13.56
N GLU A 280 10.59 -8.04 13.26
CA GLU A 280 11.67 -8.13 12.29
C GLU A 280 11.19 -7.75 10.88
N ALA A 281 10.16 -8.40 10.38
CA ALA A 281 9.61 -8.12 9.05
C ALA A 281 8.96 -6.72 8.97
N GLN A 282 8.30 -6.31 10.04
CA GLN A 282 7.66 -4.99 10.11
C GLN A 282 8.70 -3.85 10.07
N LEU A 283 9.88 -4.03 10.65
CA LEU A 283 10.97 -3.06 10.51
C LEU A 283 11.41 -2.92 9.04
N ILE A 284 11.52 -4.02 8.29
CA ILE A 284 11.83 -3.98 6.85
C ILE A 284 10.77 -3.17 6.08
N TYR A 285 9.48 -3.34 6.39
CA TYR A 285 8.42 -2.54 5.77
C TYR A 285 8.61 -1.03 6.00
N THR A 286 9.02 -0.62 7.21
CA THR A 286 9.22 0.80 7.50
C THR A 286 10.50 1.37 6.89
N GLU A 287 11.58 0.59 6.82
CA GLU A 287 12.86 1.01 6.28
C GLU A 287 12.88 1.05 4.76
N VAL A 288 12.41 -0.03 4.13
CA VAL A 288 12.47 -0.18 2.68
C VAL A 288 11.29 0.48 1.99
N ASN A 289 10.08 0.33 2.53
CA ASN A 289 8.87 0.79 1.88
C ASN A 289 8.31 2.11 2.44
N PHE A 290 8.83 2.60 3.57
CA PHE A 290 8.31 3.78 4.27
C PHE A 290 6.82 3.64 4.61
N GLU A 291 6.37 2.42 4.93
CA GLU A 291 5.02 2.10 5.36
C GLU A 291 4.97 1.95 6.88
N TYR A 292 3.80 2.15 7.47
CA TYR A 292 3.61 1.96 8.90
C TYR A 292 3.40 0.47 9.22
N PRO A 293 3.94 -0.01 10.35
CA PRO A 293 3.76 -1.40 10.76
C PRO A 293 2.31 -1.66 11.21
N VAL A 294 1.83 -2.88 10.97
CA VAL A 294 0.56 -3.37 11.52
C VAL A 294 0.72 -3.85 12.97
N ASN A 295 1.93 -4.28 13.35
CA ASN A 295 2.24 -4.71 14.70
C ASN A 295 2.54 -3.48 15.57
N PRO A 296 1.69 -3.14 16.55
CA PRO A 296 1.84 -1.93 17.37
C PRO A 296 3.10 -1.93 18.25
N ASN A 297 3.73 -3.08 18.40
CA ASN A 297 4.97 -3.24 19.18
C ASN A 297 6.23 -3.14 18.31
N SER A 298 6.09 -2.84 17.02
CA SER A 298 7.22 -2.67 16.08
C SER A 298 7.74 -1.24 16.08
N GLU A 299 9.03 -1.11 15.82
CA GLU A 299 9.69 0.17 15.67
C GLU A 299 9.42 0.75 14.27
N TYR A 300 9.48 2.08 14.17
CA TYR A 300 9.49 2.80 12.91
C TYR A 300 10.93 3.04 12.46
N SER A 301 11.17 3.08 11.14
CA SER A 301 12.43 3.60 10.63
C SER A 301 12.60 5.07 11.04
N LYS A 302 13.84 5.56 11.06
CA LYS A 302 14.13 6.96 11.41
C LYS A 302 13.35 7.95 10.54
N GLU A 303 13.19 7.64 9.25
CA GLU A 303 12.44 8.51 8.33
C GLU A 303 10.95 8.52 8.66
N VAL A 304 10.32 7.35 8.82
CA VAL A 304 8.89 7.27 9.16
C VAL A 304 8.60 7.91 10.51
N ALA A 305 9.47 7.70 11.51
CA ALA A 305 9.37 8.35 12.82
C ALA A 305 9.48 9.88 12.74
N SER A 306 10.29 10.40 11.81
CA SER A 306 10.47 11.85 11.63
C SER A 306 9.23 12.59 11.14
N TRP A 307 8.27 11.89 10.56
CA TRP A 307 6.99 12.49 10.11
C TRP A 307 6.06 12.85 11.27
N GLY A 308 6.36 12.36 12.47
CA GLY A 308 5.62 12.64 13.70
C GLY A 308 4.57 11.57 14.04
N LEU A 309 4.11 11.64 15.28
CA LEU A 309 3.04 10.78 15.77
C LEU A 309 1.68 11.35 15.35
N PHE A 310 0.74 10.47 15.06
CA PHE A 310 -0.64 10.83 14.72
C PHE A 310 -1.60 9.73 15.16
N LYS A 311 -2.86 10.14 15.38
CA LYS A 311 -3.96 9.21 15.63
C LYS A 311 -4.40 8.60 14.30
N MET A 312 -4.40 7.28 14.21
CA MET A 312 -4.98 6.53 13.08
C MET A 312 -6.49 6.38 13.28
N ASP A 313 -7.24 6.41 12.18
CA ASP A 313 -8.64 6.00 12.17
C ASP A 313 -8.71 4.48 12.41
N ASP A 314 -9.46 4.05 13.41
CA ASP A 314 -9.62 2.66 13.83
C ASP A 314 -10.90 2.00 13.25
N LEU A 315 -11.53 2.65 12.27
CA LEU A 315 -12.66 2.07 11.54
C LEU A 315 -12.27 0.71 10.94
N PRO A 316 -13.03 -0.36 11.21
CA PRO A 316 -12.71 -1.66 10.66
C PRO A 316 -12.59 -1.64 9.14
N MET A 317 -11.54 -2.27 8.60
CA MET A 317 -11.26 -2.24 7.17
C MET A 317 -12.40 -2.82 6.32
N ASN A 318 -13.11 -3.84 6.80
CA ASN A 318 -14.30 -4.39 6.09
C ASN A 318 -15.35 -3.32 5.86
N VAL A 319 -15.62 -2.45 6.86
CA VAL A 319 -16.64 -1.39 6.76
C VAL A 319 -16.27 -0.42 5.63
N ILE A 320 -14.99 -0.09 5.48
CA ILE A 320 -14.51 0.73 4.35
C ILE A 320 -14.72 -0.02 3.03
N ALA A 321 -14.35 -1.31 2.98
CA ALA A 321 -14.48 -2.12 1.77
C ALA A 321 -15.93 -2.22 1.29
N GLU A 322 -16.88 -2.41 2.20
CA GLU A 322 -18.31 -2.50 1.92
C GLU A 322 -18.88 -1.24 1.24
N GLN A 323 -18.28 -0.07 1.50
CA GLN A 323 -18.69 1.19 0.88
C GLN A 323 -18.04 1.42 -0.51
N SER A 324 -17.08 0.58 -0.94
CA SER A 324 -16.36 0.75 -2.20
C SER A 324 -17.26 0.81 -3.45
N PRO A 325 -18.31 0.00 -3.61
CA PRO A 325 -19.22 0.10 -4.75
C PRO A 325 -19.98 1.44 -4.79
N MET A 326 -20.44 1.93 -3.64
CA MET A 326 -21.11 3.21 -3.54
C MET A 326 -20.13 4.36 -3.80
N ALA A 327 -18.92 4.30 -3.26
CA ALA A 327 -17.86 5.27 -3.54
C ALA A 327 -17.56 5.35 -5.04
N GLN A 328 -17.47 4.20 -5.74
CA GLN A 328 -17.27 4.18 -7.19
C GLN A 328 -18.42 4.85 -7.96
N ARG A 329 -19.67 4.67 -7.50
CA ARG A 329 -20.83 5.33 -8.10
C ARG A 329 -20.74 6.85 -7.95
N ILE A 330 -20.47 7.34 -6.74
CA ILE A 330 -20.30 8.78 -6.50
C ILE A 330 -19.16 9.36 -7.33
N ILE A 331 -18.03 8.67 -7.44
CA ILE A 331 -16.89 9.08 -8.28
C ILE A 331 -17.32 9.28 -9.74
N ASN A 332 -18.09 8.33 -10.28
CA ASN A 332 -18.60 8.41 -11.65
C ASN A 332 -19.58 9.59 -11.84
N GLU A 333 -20.46 9.80 -10.86
CA GLU A 333 -21.46 10.88 -10.88
C GLU A 333 -20.83 12.29 -10.76
N THR A 334 -19.75 12.42 -9.97
CA THR A 334 -19.08 13.70 -9.70
C THR A 334 -17.94 14.01 -10.68
N GLY A 335 -17.48 13.03 -11.46
CA GLY A 335 -16.38 13.19 -12.41
C GLY A 335 -14.98 13.26 -11.76
N TRP A 336 -14.83 12.74 -10.55
CA TRP A 336 -13.55 12.72 -9.86
C TRP A 336 -12.49 11.82 -10.50
#